data_d6ae3feae985895f8102a1cdaedde6ca
#
_entry.id   d6ae3feae985895f8102a1cdaedde6ca
#
_cell.length_a   1.000
_cell.length_b   1.000
_cell.length_c   1.000
_cell.angle_alpha   90.00
_cell.angle_beta   90.00
_cell.angle_gamma   90.00
#
_symmetry.space_group_name_H-M   'P 1'
#
loop_
_entity.id
_entity.type
_entity.pdbx_description
1 polymer ?
#
loop_
_entity_poly.entity_id
_entity_poly.type
_entity_poly.pdbx_seq_one_letter_code
_entity_poly.pdbx_strand_id
1 'polypeptide(L)'
;MKNLKALLVLLFSALTVSSVAQNYGNSLPATDALGRKLPSAKEVGAKREKYVGLFYWTWHTNFAHMDVCIPSEYIAKAPEAAYDFNHPIWRKDITSNFWGEPLFGFYRDTDKWVLRKHAEMLAAAGVDVLFFDCTNGSFTWRESYRALCETFMEARRDGVQTPQIAFMLAFWPSPESRTAIIDIYNDLYKPAEYEELFFKWEGKPLIMAYPEMLADVDGDAEQTAINREVREYFTFRPGQPVYNVGPQRPDHWGWLEIYPQHGFAPKKDGGFEQATVGVSQNWTAHNGLSAMNMPGAFGRSYTAKNGHSKDKEAVARGLNFQEQWERAFEIDPDLVFITGWNEWIMGRFDVWQNQPNAFPDQFDQEHSRDIEPMRGGHGDNYYYQMVANIRRFKGMSSEDVKSQSKHKICIDGNFADWDGAAAYEAIKGNTIHRNSRGWGDYHYINNSGRNDIVGARVAHDANNIYFYVECASAITSPKDNAWMRLYINTDRKATTGWEGYDYILNRTTPSQTAVLEHSAEGWVWSKAGDAEFKVDGCRMEVAIPRKALQLDDKKPFEIEFKWVDNSQVDGDIYDFYLSGDAAPLGRFNYLYRAK
;
A
#
# COMPACT_ATOMS: atom_id res chain seq x y z
N MET A 1 -19.05 68.44 22.59
CA MET A 1 -17.84 67.71 22.94
C MET A 1 -18.05 66.24 22.57
N LYS A 2 -17.39 65.84 21.50
CA LYS A 2 -17.61 64.54 20.84
C LYS A 2 -16.64 63.51 21.40
N ASN A 3 -17.13 62.44 21.99
CA ASN A 3 -16.33 61.32 22.42
C ASN A 3 -16.16 60.35 21.24
N LEU A 4 -14.95 60.27 20.74
CA LEU A 4 -14.52 59.34 19.72
C LEU A 4 -14.12 58.02 20.41
N LYS A 5 -14.94 56.96 20.32
CA LYS A 5 -14.55 55.61 20.75
C LYS A 5 -13.73 54.99 19.60
N ALA A 6 -12.44 54.82 19.83
CA ALA A 6 -11.59 54.06 18.96
C ALA A 6 -11.91 52.56 19.08
N LEU A 7 -12.38 51.96 17.99
CA LEU A 7 -12.60 50.49 17.88
C LEU A 7 -11.27 49.89 17.42
N LEU A 8 -10.59 49.21 18.34
CA LEU A 8 -9.40 48.43 18.05
C LEU A 8 -9.83 47.11 17.40
N VAL A 9 -9.75 47.00 16.08
CA VAL A 9 -9.92 45.73 15.36
C VAL A 9 -8.59 44.98 15.39
N LEU A 10 -8.49 43.99 16.27
CA LEU A 10 -7.41 43.00 16.21
C LEU A 10 -7.66 42.08 15.00
N LEU A 11 -6.94 42.36 13.90
CA LEU A 11 -6.78 41.38 12.84
C LEU A 11 -5.87 40.26 13.35
N PHE A 12 -6.46 39.13 13.75
CA PHE A 12 -5.78 37.86 13.79
C PHE A 12 -5.59 37.42 12.33
N SER A 13 -4.43 37.69 11.76
CA SER A 13 -3.96 36.99 10.57
C SER A 13 -3.65 35.55 11.01
N ALA A 14 -4.62 34.65 10.84
CA ALA A 14 -4.33 33.24 10.80
C ALA A 14 -3.40 33.02 9.60
N LEU A 15 -2.12 32.93 9.86
CA LEU A 15 -1.18 32.28 8.97
C LEU A 15 -1.62 30.82 8.92
N THR A 16 -2.45 30.49 7.93
CA THR A 16 -2.56 29.11 7.47
C THR A 16 -1.19 28.76 6.89
N VAL A 17 -0.34 28.22 7.73
CA VAL A 17 0.78 27.41 7.26
C VAL A 17 0.10 26.23 6.56
N SER A 18 -0.09 26.36 5.24
CA SER A 18 -0.31 25.20 4.40
C SER A 18 0.95 24.36 4.58
N SER A 19 0.91 23.39 5.49
CA SER A 19 1.86 22.31 5.48
C SER A 19 1.70 21.69 4.09
N VAL A 20 2.66 21.94 3.22
CA VAL A 20 2.82 21.13 2.02
C VAL A 20 3.03 19.72 2.57
N ALA A 21 1.97 18.92 2.54
CA ALA A 21 2.04 17.53 2.95
C ALA A 21 3.11 16.88 2.09
N GLN A 22 4.25 16.62 2.70
CA GLN A 22 5.30 15.86 2.05
C GLN A 22 4.68 14.49 1.75
N ASN A 23 4.66 14.08 0.48
CA ASN A 23 4.19 12.76 0.10
C ASN A 23 5.12 11.74 0.74
N TYR A 24 4.76 11.27 1.94
CA TYR A 24 5.46 10.21 2.63
C TYR A 24 5.64 9.04 1.65
N GLY A 25 6.88 8.62 1.42
CA GLY A 25 7.22 7.51 0.53
C GLY A 25 7.68 7.88 -0.87
N ASN A 26 7.25 8.99 -1.47
CA ASN A 26 7.59 9.30 -2.87
C ASN A 26 9.09 9.50 -3.13
N SER A 27 9.88 9.85 -2.13
CA SER A 27 11.34 10.04 -2.26
C SER A 27 12.18 9.00 -1.51
N LEU A 28 11.54 8.11 -0.74
CA LEU A 28 12.26 7.14 0.09
C LEU A 28 12.84 6.01 -0.77
N PRO A 29 14.14 5.69 -0.65
CA PRO A 29 14.71 4.51 -1.29
C PRO A 29 14.18 3.24 -0.62
N ALA A 30 14.09 2.17 -1.40
CA ALA A 30 13.90 0.81 -0.93
C ALA A 30 14.49 -0.17 -1.94
N THR A 31 14.80 -1.36 -1.48
CA THR A 31 15.20 -2.49 -2.31
C THR A 31 14.37 -3.70 -1.90
N ASP A 32 13.71 -4.36 -2.85
CA ASP A 32 12.92 -5.54 -2.55
C ASP A 32 13.77 -6.80 -2.33
N ALA A 33 13.13 -7.90 -1.97
CA ALA A 33 13.83 -9.17 -1.70
C ALA A 33 14.53 -9.76 -2.92
N LEU A 34 14.21 -9.30 -4.14
CA LEU A 34 14.86 -9.68 -5.39
C LEU A 34 16.03 -8.75 -5.76
N GLY A 35 16.36 -7.78 -4.92
CA GLY A 35 17.42 -6.81 -5.15
C GLY A 35 17.04 -5.68 -6.12
N ARG A 36 15.75 -5.51 -6.45
CA ARG A 36 15.27 -4.44 -7.32
C ARG A 36 15.13 -3.15 -6.51
N LYS A 37 15.85 -2.12 -6.92
CA LYS A 37 15.81 -0.79 -6.28
C LYS A 37 14.64 0.03 -6.83
N LEU A 38 14.00 0.77 -5.95
CA LEU A 38 13.04 1.79 -6.38
C LEU A 38 13.75 2.90 -7.18
N PRO A 39 13.15 3.35 -8.29
CA PRO A 39 13.75 4.41 -9.09
C PRO A 39 13.73 5.75 -8.34
N SER A 40 14.77 6.53 -8.56
CA SER A 40 14.93 7.89 -8.04
C SER A 40 14.23 8.94 -8.91
N ALA A 41 14.01 10.15 -8.38
CA ALA A 41 13.46 11.27 -9.14
C ALA A 41 14.27 11.60 -10.41
N LYS A 42 15.61 11.41 -10.37
CA LYS A 42 16.48 11.61 -11.53
C LYS A 42 16.18 10.62 -12.67
N GLU A 43 15.80 9.39 -12.32
CA GLU A 43 15.53 8.33 -13.31
C GLU A 43 14.13 8.46 -13.91
N VAL A 44 13.13 8.87 -13.13
CA VAL A 44 11.74 8.91 -13.60
C VAL A 44 11.28 10.29 -14.08
N GLY A 45 12.02 11.34 -13.77
CA GLY A 45 11.70 12.71 -14.16
C GLY A 45 10.64 13.39 -13.28
N ALA A 46 10.22 14.59 -13.72
CA ALA A 46 9.30 15.43 -12.96
C ALA A 46 7.91 14.79 -12.81
N LYS A 47 7.23 15.12 -11.71
CA LYS A 47 5.86 14.69 -11.43
C LYS A 47 4.91 15.13 -12.54
N ARG A 48 4.04 14.22 -12.99
CA ARG A 48 2.99 14.42 -14.00
C ARG A 48 1.61 14.36 -13.33
N GLU A 49 0.63 14.99 -13.94
CA GLU A 49 -0.78 14.90 -13.53
C GLU A 49 -1.37 13.58 -14.03
N LYS A 50 -1.08 12.51 -13.32
CA LYS A 50 -1.52 11.15 -13.58
C LYS A 50 -2.07 10.54 -12.31
N TYR A 51 -3.03 9.64 -12.45
CA TYR A 51 -3.70 8.96 -11.34
C TYR A 51 -3.47 7.46 -11.39
N VAL A 52 -3.47 6.85 -10.22
CA VAL A 52 -3.43 5.38 -10.06
C VAL A 52 -4.60 4.93 -9.21
N GLY A 53 -5.47 4.13 -9.82
CA GLY A 53 -6.56 3.44 -9.16
C GLY A 53 -6.19 2.00 -8.85
N LEU A 54 -6.74 1.47 -7.78
CA LEU A 54 -6.46 0.11 -7.32
C LEU A 54 -7.76 -0.58 -6.94
N PHE A 55 -8.01 -1.75 -7.53
CA PHE A 55 -9.10 -2.65 -7.13
C PHE A 55 -8.89 -3.10 -5.69
N TYR A 56 -9.91 -2.93 -4.84
CA TYR A 56 -9.87 -3.21 -3.42
C TYR A 56 -11.08 -4.05 -3.01
N TRP A 57 -10.82 -5.20 -2.41
CA TRP A 57 -11.82 -6.16 -1.98
C TRP A 57 -12.35 -5.82 -0.59
N THR A 58 -13.68 -5.93 -0.40
CA THR A 58 -14.38 -5.57 0.85
C THR A 58 -15.30 -6.67 1.37
N TRP A 59 -15.10 -7.93 0.96
CA TRP A 59 -16.04 -9.02 1.24
C TRP A 59 -15.61 -9.97 2.37
N HIS A 60 -14.38 -9.88 2.89
CA HIS A 60 -13.84 -10.81 3.87
C HIS A 60 -14.71 -10.92 5.12
N THR A 61 -15.21 -9.81 5.65
CA THR A 61 -15.99 -9.78 6.89
C THR A 61 -17.26 -10.63 6.80
N ASN A 62 -17.96 -10.57 5.67
CA ASN A 62 -19.24 -11.26 5.49
C ASN A 62 -19.13 -12.79 5.46
N PHE A 63 -17.99 -13.32 5.02
CA PHE A 63 -17.71 -14.74 4.94
C PHE A 63 -16.85 -15.26 6.09
N ALA A 64 -16.45 -14.40 6.99
CA ALA A 64 -15.47 -14.68 8.04
C ALA A 64 -15.98 -15.62 9.16
N HIS A 65 -17.22 -16.12 9.07
CA HIS A 65 -17.73 -17.19 9.93
C HIS A 65 -17.28 -18.59 9.52
N MET A 66 -16.70 -18.73 8.31
CA MET A 66 -16.18 -20.00 7.80
C MET A 66 -14.77 -20.26 8.31
N ASP A 67 -14.34 -21.53 8.30
CA ASP A 67 -12.94 -21.87 8.53
C ASP A 67 -12.08 -21.52 7.31
N VAL A 68 -10.79 -21.32 7.53
CA VAL A 68 -9.82 -21.11 6.46
C VAL A 68 -9.60 -22.40 5.68
N CYS A 69 -9.75 -22.34 4.37
CA CYS A 69 -9.40 -23.41 3.44
C CYS A 69 -8.50 -22.85 2.34
N ILE A 70 -7.35 -23.48 2.12
CA ILE A 70 -6.42 -23.15 1.03
C ILE A 70 -6.43 -24.33 0.04
N PRO A 71 -7.08 -24.21 -1.14
CA PRO A 71 -7.27 -25.31 -2.09
C PRO A 71 -5.99 -25.99 -2.53
N SER A 72 -4.92 -25.24 -2.76
CA SER A 72 -3.62 -25.80 -3.15
C SER A 72 -3.04 -26.76 -2.11
N GLU A 73 -3.27 -26.52 -0.81
CA GLU A 73 -2.87 -27.42 0.27
C GLU A 73 -3.73 -28.69 0.34
N TYR A 74 -5.03 -28.58 0.03
CA TYR A 74 -5.94 -29.71 -0.02
C TYR A 74 -5.60 -30.62 -1.21
N ILE A 75 -5.38 -30.03 -2.39
CA ILE A 75 -4.97 -30.75 -3.59
C ILE A 75 -3.59 -31.40 -3.41
N ALA A 76 -2.67 -30.77 -2.68
CA ALA A 76 -1.38 -31.40 -2.36
C ALA A 76 -1.53 -32.68 -1.51
N LYS A 77 -2.58 -32.78 -0.69
CA LYS A 77 -2.89 -33.96 0.13
C LYS A 77 -3.70 -35.03 -0.63
N ALA A 78 -4.49 -34.60 -1.62
CA ALA A 78 -5.36 -35.46 -2.44
C ALA A 78 -5.40 -34.88 -3.88
N PRO A 79 -4.43 -35.22 -4.75
CA PRO A 79 -4.34 -34.65 -6.10
C PRO A 79 -5.57 -34.90 -6.97
N GLU A 80 -6.30 -36.00 -6.75
CA GLU A 80 -7.54 -36.33 -7.45
C GLU A 80 -8.67 -35.32 -7.15
N ALA A 81 -8.61 -34.63 -6.02
CA ALA A 81 -9.57 -33.61 -5.66
C ALA A 81 -9.50 -32.36 -6.59
N ALA A 82 -8.41 -32.19 -7.35
CA ALA A 82 -8.26 -31.04 -8.25
C ALA A 82 -9.38 -30.94 -9.29
N TYR A 83 -9.97 -32.08 -9.70
CA TYR A 83 -11.03 -32.15 -10.71
C TYR A 83 -12.34 -32.71 -10.19
N ASP A 84 -12.44 -33.02 -8.90
CA ASP A 84 -13.63 -33.56 -8.26
C ASP A 84 -14.19 -32.60 -7.21
N PHE A 85 -15.25 -31.89 -7.60
CA PHE A 85 -15.95 -30.96 -6.72
C PHE A 85 -16.54 -31.65 -5.49
N ASN A 86 -16.93 -32.95 -5.60
CA ASN A 86 -17.56 -33.73 -4.55
C ASN A 86 -16.57 -34.59 -3.74
N HIS A 87 -15.26 -34.48 -3.99
CA HIS A 87 -14.25 -35.23 -3.26
C HIS A 87 -14.36 -34.94 -1.74
N PRO A 88 -14.27 -36.00 -0.89
CA PRO A 88 -14.49 -35.90 0.56
C PRO A 88 -13.57 -34.92 1.30
N ILE A 89 -12.41 -34.52 0.70
CA ILE A 89 -11.50 -33.55 1.31
C ILE A 89 -12.12 -32.15 1.36
N TRP A 90 -13.03 -31.84 0.42
CA TRP A 90 -13.68 -30.53 0.37
C TRP A 90 -14.77 -30.45 1.43
N ARG A 91 -14.73 -29.42 2.24
CA ARG A 91 -15.78 -29.10 3.21
C ARG A 91 -16.93 -28.38 2.50
N LYS A 92 -18.14 -28.94 2.66
CA LYS A 92 -19.37 -28.39 2.02
C LYS A 92 -19.85 -27.08 2.64
N ASP A 93 -19.44 -26.80 3.87
CA ASP A 93 -19.75 -25.58 4.62
C ASP A 93 -18.80 -24.43 4.31
N ILE A 94 -17.74 -24.65 3.52
CA ILE A 94 -16.80 -23.61 3.07
C ILE A 94 -17.09 -23.31 1.61
N THR A 95 -17.67 -22.13 1.36
CA THR A 95 -17.98 -21.63 0.02
C THR A 95 -16.97 -20.59 -0.47
N SER A 96 -16.21 -19.99 0.44
CA SER A 96 -15.13 -19.05 0.14
C SER A 96 -13.79 -19.60 0.64
N ASN A 97 -12.80 -19.57 -0.22
CA ASN A 97 -11.50 -20.21 0.02
C ASN A 97 -10.40 -19.15 -0.12
N PHE A 98 -9.31 -19.28 0.64
CA PHE A 98 -8.13 -18.45 0.50
C PHE A 98 -7.15 -19.05 -0.51
N TRP A 99 -6.59 -18.25 -1.42
CA TRP A 99 -5.54 -18.74 -2.29
C TRP A 99 -4.14 -18.73 -1.62
N GLY A 100 -3.96 -17.96 -0.56
CA GLY A 100 -2.72 -17.83 0.22
C GLY A 100 -2.95 -17.14 1.55
N GLU A 101 -1.91 -16.96 2.35
CA GLU A 101 -1.98 -16.25 3.64
C GLU A 101 -1.50 -14.80 3.48
N PRO A 102 -2.38 -13.79 3.74
CA PRO A 102 -1.95 -12.40 3.82
C PRO A 102 -0.85 -12.19 4.87
N LEU A 103 0.05 -11.23 4.66
CA LEU A 103 1.08 -10.90 5.66
C LEU A 103 0.46 -10.54 7.01
N PHE A 104 -0.68 -9.88 6.99
CA PHE A 104 -1.42 -9.47 8.19
C PHE A 104 -2.35 -10.56 8.76
N GLY A 105 -2.23 -11.81 8.27
CA GLY A 105 -3.07 -12.95 8.63
C GLY A 105 -4.43 -12.92 7.94
N PHE A 106 -5.29 -13.89 8.25
CA PHE A 106 -6.64 -13.99 7.71
C PHE A 106 -7.58 -12.99 8.40
N TYR A 107 -7.42 -11.70 8.06
CA TYR A 107 -8.11 -10.58 8.69
C TYR A 107 -9.53 -10.38 8.16
N ARG A 108 -10.31 -9.56 8.86
CA ARG A 108 -11.59 -9.01 8.40
C ARG A 108 -11.39 -7.60 7.89
N ASP A 109 -12.20 -7.16 6.92
CA ASP A 109 -12.15 -5.78 6.38
C ASP A 109 -12.44 -4.71 7.45
N THR A 110 -12.93 -5.09 8.62
CA THR A 110 -13.18 -4.22 9.76
C THR A 110 -12.02 -4.16 10.76
N ASP A 111 -10.92 -4.86 10.50
CA ASP A 111 -9.73 -4.81 11.35
C ASP A 111 -8.99 -3.47 11.18
N LYS A 112 -9.27 -2.54 12.08
CA LYS A 112 -8.72 -1.18 12.06
C LYS A 112 -7.19 -1.15 11.99
N TRP A 113 -6.51 -2.10 12.64
CA TRP A 113 -5.05 -2.18 12.60
C TRP A 113 -4.55 -2.47 11.17
N VAL A 114 -5.19 -3.41 10.46
CA VAL A 114 -4.87 -3.71 9.06
C VAL A 114 -5.21 -2.54 8.16
N LEU A 115 -6.40 -1.95 8.31
CA LEU A 115 -6.80 -0.77 7.54
C LEU A 115 -5.83 0.40 7.72
N ARG A 116 -5.28 0.59 8.93
CA ARG A 116 -4.24 1.59 9.18
C ARG A 116 -2.94 1.28 8.42
N LYS A 117 -2.51 0.01 8.38
CA LYS A 117 -1.36 -0.42 7.56
C LYS A 117 -1.60 -0.20 6.07
N HIS A 118 -2.81 -0.53 5.57
CA HIS A 118 -3.19 -0.23 4.19
C HIS A 118 -3.14 1.27 3.89
N ALA A 119 -3.66 2.13 4.79
CA ALA A 119 -3.59 3.57 4.64
C ALA A 119 -2.16 4.07 4.38
N GLU A 120 -1.20 3.62 5.20
CA GLU A 120 0.20 4.00 5.10
C GLU A 120 0.89 3.43 3.86
N MET A 121 0.71 2.14 3.61
CA MET A 121 1.35 1.45 2.48
C MET A 121 0.87 2.02 1.14
N LEU A 122 -0.43 2.25 0.99
CA LEU A 122 -1.00 2.73 -0.26
C LEU A 122 -0.69 4.22 -0.49
N ALA A 123 -0.63 5.03 0.57
CA ALA A 123 -0.14 6.40 0.51
C ALA A 123 1.35 6.43 0.10
N ALA A 124 2.19 5.60 0.73
CA ALA A 124 3.61 5.49 0.40
C ALA A 124 3.85 4.98 -1.04
N ALA A 125 2.97 4.14 -1.56
CA ALA A 125 3.01 3.68 -2.94
C ALA A 125 2.60 4.76 -3.95
N GLY A 126 1.85 5.77 -3.53
CA GLY A 126 1.34 6.83 -4.41
C GLY A 126 0.05 6.44 -5.15
N VAL A 127 -0.75 5.53 -4.57
CA VAL A 127 -2.10 5.20 -5.04
C VAL A 127 -3.04 6.37 -4.75
N ASP A 128 -3.88 6.75 -5.72
CA ASP A 128 -4.77 7.91 -5.60
C ASP A 128 -6.21 7.52 -5.25
N VAL A 129 -6.69 6.37 -5.73
CA VAL A 129 -8.08 5.95 -5.52
C VAL A 129 -8.21 4.43 -5.37
N LEU A 130 -9.03 4.00 -4.41
CA LEU A 130 -9.46 2.61 -4.25
C LEU A 130 -10.83 2.43 -4.89
N PHE A 131 -10.96 1.42 -5.75
CA PHE A 131 -12.23 1.02 -6.33
C PHE A 131 -12.78 -0.19 -5.57
N PHE A 132 -13.83 0.01 -4.81
CA PHE A 132 -14.49 -1.06 -4.06
C PHE A 132 -15.31 -1.94 -4.98
N ASP A 133 -15.11 -3.23 -4.90
CA ASP A 133 -15.88 -4.20 -5.67
C ASP A 133 -17.28 -4.38 -5.12
N CYS A 134 -18.26 -3.95 -5.89
CA CYS A 134 -19.69 -4.15 -5.68
C CYS A 134 -20.35 -4.69 -6.96
N THR A 135 -19.64 -5.55 -7.71
CA THR A 135 -20.08 -6.06 -9.01
C THR A 135 -21.14 -7.16 -8.91
N ASN A 136 -21.31 -7.77 -7.74
CA ASN A 136 -22.17 -8.93 -7.54
C ASN A 136 -23.51 -8.57 -6.85
N GLY A 137 -24.52 -8.32 -7.65
CA GLY A 137 -25.88 -8.08 -7.18
C GLY A 137 -26.08 -6.69 -6.54
N SER A 138 -26.82 -6.64 -5.43
CA SER A 138 -27.11 -5.39 -4.70
C SER A 138 -26.23 -5.21 -3.45
N PHE A 139 -25.24 -6.07 -3.25
CA PHE A 139 -24.37 -6.01 -2.08
C PHE A 139 -23.37 -4.85 -2.19
N THR A 140 -23.30 -4.01 -1.14
CA THR A 140 -22.42 -2.85 -1.08
C THR A 140 -21.31 -3.00 -0.03
N TRP A 141 -21.41 -4.02 0.83
CA TRP A 141 -20.44 -4.31 1.89
C TRP A 141 -20.26 -3.13 2.86
N ARG A 142 -21.38 -2.59 3.30
CA ARG A 142 -21.49 -1.33 4.06
C ARG A 142 -20.58 -1.27 5.28
N GLU A 143 -20.53 -2.33 6.07
CA GLU A 143 -19.69 -2.41 7.28
C GLU A 143 -18.21 -2.20 6.94
N SER A 144 -17.73 -2.85 5.88
CA SER A 144 -16.34 -2.82 5.43
C SER A 144 -15.92 -1.46 4.89
N TYR A 145 -16.70 -0.87 3.96
CA TYR A 145 -16.30 0.45 3.42
C TYR A 145 -16.40 1.56 4.46
N ARG A 146 -17.35 1.51 5.41
CA ARG A 146 -17.43 2.50 6.49
C ARG A 146 -16.24 2.38 7.44
N ALA A 147 -15.85 1.17 7.85
CA ALA A 147 -14.66 0.95 8.68
C ALA A 147 -13.39 1.50 8.03
N LEU A 148 -13.25 1.31 6.71
CA LEU A 148 -12.14 1.88 5.95
C LEU A 148 -12.21 3.42 5.93
N CYS A 149 -13.36 4.02 5.62
CA CYS A 149 -13.52 5.48 5.59
C CYS A 149 -13.18 6.11 6.93
N GLU A 150 -13.69 5.57 8.03
CA GLU A 150 -13.38 6.03 9.40
C GLU A 150 -11.88 5.98 9.67
N THR A 151 -11.24 4.84 9.37
CA THR A 151 -9.80 4.65 9.60
C THR A 151 -8.95 5.58 8.71
N PHE A 152 -9.34 5.76 7.44
CA PHE A 152 -8.62 6.64 6.52
C PHE A 152 -8.74 8.11 6.92
N MET A 153 -9.92 8.54 7.40
CA MET A 153 -10.07 9.90 7.95
C MET A 153 -9.23 10.12 9.21
N GLU A 154 -9.11 9.11 10.08
CA GLU A 154 -8.19 9.19 11.22
C GLU A 154 -6.73 9.30 10.73
N ALA A 155 -6.33 8.45 9.79
CA ALA A 155 -4.99 8.48 9.21
C ALA A 155 -4.66 9.84 8.56
N ARG A 156 -5.64 10.48 7.88
CA ARG A 156 -5.49 11.83 7.32
C ARG A 156 -5.27 12.89 8.40
N ARG A 157 -5.98 12.80 9.53
CA ARG A 157 -5.74 13.70 10.68
C ARG A 157 -4.34 13.55 11.25
N ASP A 158 -3.74 12.37 11.13
CA ASP A 158 -2.35 12.09 11.53
C ASP A 158 -1.31 12.42 10.43
N GLY A 159 -1.75 12.97 9.28
CA GLY A 159 -0.88 13.44 8.19
C GLY A 159 -0.70 12.46 7.02
N VAL A 160 -1.33 11.27 7.05
CA VAL A 160 -1.25 10.29 5.96
C VAL A 160 -2.11 10.75 4.79
N GLN A 161 -1.52 10.86 3.59
CA GLN A 161 -2.25 11.15 2.35
C GLN A 161 -2.87 9.87 1.79
N THR A 162 -3.92 9.38 2.46
CA THR A 162 -4.58 8.13 2.05
C THR A 162 -5.17 8.25 0.65
N PRO A 163 -5.28 7.14 -0.10
CA PRO A 163 -6.11 7.13 -1.30
C PRO A 163 -7.52 7.65 -1.03
N GLN A 164 -8.15 8.18 -2.06
CA GLN A 164 -9.58 8.43 -2.10
C GLN A 164 -10.33 7.15 -2.48
N ILE A 165 -11.66 7.19 -2.58
CA ILE A 165 -12.49 6.02 -2.85
C ILE A 165 -13.43 6.28 -4.04
N ALA A 166 -13.73 5.19 -4.75
CA ALA A 166 -14.80 5.07 -5.74
C ALA A 166 -15.39 3.66 -5.67
N PHE A 167 -16.53 3.44 -6.30
CA PHE A 167 -17.17 2.12 -6.36
C PHE A 167 -17.19 1.59 -7.79
N MET A 168 -17.07 0.29 -7.94
CA MET A 168 -17.25 -0.43 -9.17
C MET A 168 -18.47 -1.35 -9.03
N LEU A 169 -19.51 -1.10 -9.83
CA LEU A 169 -20.74 -1.88 -9.86
C LEU A 169 -20.75 -2.84 -11.06
N ALA A 170 -21.80 -3.66 -11.17
CA ALA A 170 -21.91 -4.64 -12.24
C ALA A 170 -21.73 -4.02 -13.64
N PHE A 171 -21.19 -4.82 -14.55
CA PHE A 171 -20.82 -4.43 -15.92
C PHE A 171 -22.03 -4.38 -16.89
N TRP A 172 -23.21 -4.20 -16.35
CA TRP A 172 -24.47 -4.01 -17.10
C TRP A 172 -25.51 -3.29 -16.24
N PRO A 173 -26.46 -2.58 -16.85
CA PRO A 173 -27.57 -2.01 -16.09
C PRO A 173 -28.50 -3.11 -15.58
N SER A 174 -28.79 -3.10 -14.27
CA SER A 174 -29.70 -4.03 -13.64
C SER A 174 -30.43 -3.41 -12.46
N PRO A 175 -31.58 -3.97 -12.03
CA PRO A 175 -32.28 -3.54 -10.83
C PRO A 175 -31.40 -3.63 -9.57
N GLU A 176 -30.56 -4.66 -9.48
CA GLU A 176 -29.63 -4.88 -8.35
C GLU A 176 -28.57 -3.77 -8.31
N SER A 177 -27.97 -3.43 -9.45
CA SER A 177 -27.00 -2.33 -9.54
C SER A 177 -27.65 -0.98 -9.21
N ARG A 178 -28.93 -0.78 -9.62
CA ARG A 178 -29.69 0.40 -9.21
C ARG A 178 -29.87 0.46 -7.69
N THR A 179 -30.25 -0.64 -7.06
CA THR A 179 -30.38 -0.72 -5.61
C THR A 179 -29.05 -0.38 -4.95
N ALA A 180 -27.94 -1.01 -5.38
CA ALA A 180 -26.62 -0.77 -4.84
C ALA A 180 -26.19 0.71 -4.91
N ILE A 181 -26.36 1.37 -6.06
CA ILE A 181 -25.96 2.78 -6.19
C ILE A 181 -26.80 3.72 -5.32
N ILE A 182 -28.09 3.46 -5.19
CA ILE A 182 -28.98 4.27 -4.34
C ILE A 182 -28.64 4.09 -2.88
N ASP A 183 -28.32 2.85 -2.44
CA ASP A 183 -27.91 2.56 -1.08
C ASP A 183 -26.57 3.25 -0.75
N ILE A 184 -25.58 3.15 -1.62
CA ILE A 184 -24.27 3.83 -1.48
C ILE A 184 -24.49 5.36 -1.44
N TYR A 185 -25.31 5.90 -2.33
CA TYR A 185 -25.60 7.32 -2.36
C TYR A 185 -26.22 7.82 -1.05
N ASN A 186 -27.27 7.16 -0.58
CA ASN A 186 -27.97 7.54 0.63
C ASN A 186 -27.15 7.34 1.91
N ASP A 187 -26.34 6.27 1.97
CA ASP A 187 -25.55 5.95 3.17
C ASP A 187 -24.25 6.76 3.27
N LEU A 188 -23.59 7.01 2.14
CA LEU A 188 -22.22 7.54 2.15
C LEU A 188 -22.11 8.93 1.51
N TYR A 189 -22.60 9.09 0.27
CA TYR A 189 -22.35 10.30 -0.50
C TYR A 189 -23.25 11.46 -0.11
N LYS A 190 -24.55 11.21 0.06
CA LYS A 190 -25.53 12.25 0.41
C LYS A 190 -25.29 12.87 1.80
N PRO A 191 -24.93 12.12 2.84
CA PRO A 191 -24.54 12.69 4.14
C PRO A 191 -23.22 13.47 4.09
N ALA A 192 -22.34 13.20 3.13
CA ALA A 192 -21.06 13.84 2.92
C ALA A 192 -20.09 13.78 4.13
N GLU A 193 -20.27 12.80 5.03
CA GLU A 193 -19.45 12.63 6.23
C GLU A 193 -17.97 12.43 5.91
N TYR A 194 -17.67 11.79 4.76
CA TYR A 194 -16.32 11.47 4.30
C TYR A 194 -16.00 12.12 2.94
N GLU A 195 -16.51 13.33 2.66
CA GLU A 195 -16.38 13.99 1.36
C GLU A 195 -14.90 14.12 0.89
N GLU A 196 -13.96 14.28 1.81
CA GLU A 196 -12.52 14.34 1.51
C GLU A 196 -12.00 13.06 0.84
N LEU A 197 -12.67 11.92 1.05
CA LEU A 197 -12.31 10.64 0.46
C LEU A 197 -12.97 10.41 -0.91
N PHE A 198 -13.91 11.23 -1.36
CA PHE A 198 -14.60 10.99 -2.62
C PHE A 198 -13.70 11.38 -3.81
N PHE A 199 -13.27 10.39 -4.58
CA PHE A 199 -12.49 10.65 -5.78
C PHE A 199 -13.35 11.32 -6.83
N LYS A 200 -12.95 12.50 -7.30
CA LYS A 200 -13.70 13.29 -8.26
C LYS A 200 -13.08 13.19 -9.65
N TRP A 201 -13.92 12.91 -10.65
CA TRP A 201 -13.59 12.95 -12.07
C TRP A 201 -14.51 13.92 -12.77
N GLU A 202 -13.96 14.82 -13.59
CA GLU A 202 -14.75 15.90 -14.21
C GLU A 202 -15.56 16.73 -13.18
N GLY A 203 -15.01 16.90 -11.97
CA GLY A 203 -15.60 17.74 -10.92
C GLY A 203 -16.67 17.10 -10.05
N LYS A 204 -17.11 15.85 -10.34
CA LYS A 204 -18.09 15.09 -9.56
C LYS A 204 -17.49 13.78 -9.03
N PRO A 205 -18.03 13.20 -7.94
CA PRO A 205 -17.61 11.88 -7.51
C PRO A 205 -17.71 10.86 -8.64
N LEU A 206 -16.65 10.04 -8.79
CA LEU A 206 -16.59 9.00 -9.81
C LEU A 206 -17.30 7.73 -9.34
N ILE A 207 -18.03 7.10 -10.26
CA ILE A 207 -18.52 5.73 -10.07
C ILE A 207 -18.39 4.93 -11.37
N MET A 208 -17.86 3.70 -11.27
CA MET A 208 -17.86 2.76 -12.39
C MET A 208 -19.21 2.02 -12.42
N ALA A 209 -20.15 2.57 -13.13
CA ALA A 209 -21.53 2.07 -13.21
C ALA A 209 -22.21 2.53 -14.50
N TYR A 210 -23.30 1.86 -14.86
CA TYR A 210 -24.13 2.19 -16.01
C TYR A 210 -25.23 3.18 -15.63
N PRO A 211 -25.26 4.42 -16.16
CA PRO A 211 -26.30 5.40 -15.83
C PRO A 211 -27.70 4.98 -16.30
N GLU A 212 -27.80 4.06 -17.24
CA GLU A 212 -29.09 3.57 -17.81
C GLU A 212 -29.95 2.88 -16.74
N MET A 213 -29.40 2.32 -15.69
CA MET A 213 -30.17 1.76 -14.56
C MET A 213 -30.94 2.82 -13.76
N LEU A 214 -30.61 4.09 -13.93
CA LEU A 214 -31.23 5.26 -13.30
C LEU A 214 -32.15 5.99 -14.27
N ALA A 215 -32.72 5.31 -15.26
CA ALA A 215 -33.71 5.90 -16.18
C ALA A 215 -34.98 6.38 -15.45
N ASP A 216 -35.67 7.32 -16.05
CA ASP A 216 -36.98 7.76 -15.57
C ASP A 216 -37.98 6.58 -15.63
N VAL A 217 -38.87 6.48 -14.64
CA VAL A 217 -39.83 5.38 -14.51
C VAL A 217 -41.23 5.90 -14.74
N ASP A 218 -41.91 5.41 -15.80
CA ASP A 218 -43.25 5.80 -16.15
C ASP A 218 -44.24 5.49 -15.01
N GLY A 219 -45.00 6.50 -14.59
CA GLY A 219 -45.99 6.37 -13.52
C GLY A 219 -45.42 6.37 -12.10
N ASP A 220 -44.11 6.48 -11.94
CA ASP A 220 -43.43 6.57 -10.61
C ASP A 220 -42.57 7.85 -10.54
N ALA A 221 -43.18 8.94 -10.08
CA ALA A 221 -42.52 10.23 -9.97
C ALA A 221 -41.46 10.25 -8.85
N GLU A 222 -41.67 9.49 -7.77
CA GLU A 222 -40.71 9.42 -6.64
C GLU A 222 -39.44 8.68 -7.06
N GLN A 223 -39.58 7.52 -7.69
CA GLN A 223 -38.43 6.78 -8.21
C GLN A 223 -37.69 7.55 -9.30
N THR A 224 -38.40 8.25 -10.17
CA THR A 224 -37.82 9.13 -11.19
C THR A 224 -37.01 10.26 -10.55
N ALA A 225 -37.52 10.89 -9.48
CA ALA A 225 -36.82 11.97 -8.80
C ALA A 225 -35.50 11.52 -8.19
N ILE A 226 -35.48 10.40 -7.46
CA ILE A 226 -34.24 9.87 -6.88
C ILE A 226 -33.24 9.40 -7.95
N ASN A 227 -33.73 8.77 -9.05
CA ASN A 227 -32.88 8.37 -10.16
C ASN A 227 -32.17 9.58 -10.79
N ARG A 228 -32.89 10.70 -11.00
CA ARG A 228 -32.29 11.93 -11.53
C ARG A 228 -31.30 12.55 -10.57
N GLU A 229 -31.61 12.64 -9.27
CA GLU A 229 -30.72 13.16 -8.24
C GLU A 229 -29.38 12.40 -8.25
N VAL A 230 -29.42 11.07 -8.22
CA VAL A 230 -28.22 10.22 -8.23
C VAL A 230 -27.47 10.34 -9.55
N ARG A 231 -28.15 10.33 -10.68
CA ARG A 231 -27.54 10.47 -12.01
C ARG A 231 -26.83 11.81 -12.19
N GLU A 232 -27.34 12.89 -11.61
CA GLU A 232 -26.73 14.21 -11.68
C GLU A 232 -25.55 14.39 -10.71
N TYR A 233 -25.50 13.59 -9.66
CA TYR A 233 -24.47 13.67 -8.62
C TYR A 233 -23.13 13.09 -9.06
N PHE A 234 -23.12 11.96 -9.77
CA PHE A 234 -21.90 11.24 -10.14
C PHE A 234 -21.40 11.57 -11.56
N THR A 235 -20.10 11.37 -11.77
CA THR A 235 -19.51 11.09 -13.08
C THR A 235 -19.49 9.58 -13.27
N PHE A 236 -20.13 9.09 -14.36
CA PHE A 236 -20.24 7.67 -14.66
C PHE A 236 -19.14 7.23 -15.64
N ARG A 237 -18.53 6.09 -15.37
CA ARG A 237 -17.67 5.34 -16.28
C ARG A 237 -18.08 3.87 -16.23
N PRO A 238 -18.93 3.40 -17.17
CA PRO A 238 -19.37 2.01 -17.20
C PRO A 238 -18.19 1.04 -17.36
N GLY A 239 -18.19 -0.06 -16.60
CA GLY A 239 -17.15 -1.08 -16.68
C GLY A 239 -17.30 -1.95 -17.91
N GLN A 240 -16.19 -2.27 -18.60
CA GLN A 240 -16.13 -3.19 -19.74
C GLN A 240 -15.59 -4.56 -19.26
N PRO A 241 -16.39 -5.65 -19.33
CA PRO A 241 -16.04 -6.92 -18.72
C PRO A 241 -15.18 -7.86 -19.59
N VAL A 242 -15.05 -7.60 -20.88
CA VAL A 242 -14.41 -8.52 -21.82
C VAL A 242 -12.94 -8.14 -22.03
N TYR A 243 -12.05 -9.04 -21.68
CA TYR A 243 -10.61 -8.75 -21.48
C TYR A 243 -9.78 -8.50 -22.75
N ASN A 244 -10.37 -8.63 -23.95
CA ASN A 244 -9.62 -8.54 -25.20
C ASN A 244 -10.28 -7.69 -26.29
N VAL A 245 -11.34 -6.96 -25.97
CA VAL A 245 -12.10 -6.20 -26.98
C VAL A 245 -11.99 -4.68 -26.84
N GLY A 246 -11.42 -4.18 -25.75
CA GLY A 246 -11.32 -2.76 -25.47
C GLY A 246 -12.68 -2.07 -25.27
N PRO A 247 -12.72 -0.72 -25.37
CA PRO A 247 -13.94 0.03 -25.15
C PRO A 247 -14.98 -0.24 -26.24
N GLN A 248 -16.23 -0.55 -25.84
CA GLN A 248 -17.39 -0.71 -26.74
C GLN A 248 -18.28 0.55 -26.73
N ARG A 249 -17.98 1.51 -25.88
CA ARG A 249 -18.62 2.83 -25.77
C ARG A 249 -17.53 3.87 -25.52
N PRO A 250 -17.77 5.13 -25.87
CA PRO A 250 -16.78 6.19 -25.68
C PRO A 250 -16.48 6.53 -24.21
N ASP A 251 -17.34 6.12 -23.27
CA ASP A 251 -17.25 6.35 -21.83
C ASP A 251 -16.87 5.09 -21.02
N HIS A 252 -16.60 3.96 -21.69
CA HIS A 252 -16.17 2.73 -21.00
C HIS A 252 -14.80 2.89 -20.33
N TRP A 253 -14.67 2.32 -19.12
CA TRP A 253 -13.40 2.00 -18.48
C TRP A 253 -13.21 0.49 -18.37
N GLY A 254 -11.96 0.02 -18.47
CA GLY A 254 -11.60 -1.38 -18.24
C GLY A 254 -11.40 -1.64 -16.75
N TRP A 255 -11.50 -2.92 -16.33
CA TRP A 255 -11.09 -3.35 -14.99
C TRP A 255 -9.97 -4.37 -15.04
N LEU A 256 -9.92 -5.21 -16.05
CA LEU A 256 -8.89 -6.21 -16.31
C LEU A 256 -8.85 -6.51 -17.81
N GLU A 257 -7.67 -6.59 -18.39
CA GLU A 257 -7.46 -7.03 -19.79
C GLU A 257 -6.25 -7.94 -19.91
N ILE A 258 -6.24 -8.75 -20.96
CA ILE A 258 -5.03 -9.47 -21.39
C ILE A 258 -4.12 -8.51 -22.18
N TYR A 259 -2.85 -8.86 -22.29
CA TYR A 259 -1.92 -8.13 -23.16
C TYR A 259 -2.22 -8.40 -24.66
N PRO A 260 -2.15 -7.39 -25.56
CA PRO A 260 -1.94 -5.97 -25.25
C PRO A 260 -3.25 -5.27 -24.84
N GLN A 261 -3.22 -4.57 -23.71
CA GLN A 261 -4.38 -3.81 -23.23
C GLN A 261 -4.70 -2.64 -24.16
N HIS A 262 -5.96 -2.18 -24.07
CA HIS A 262 -6.47 -1.03 -24.81
C HIS A 262 -6.43 0.24 -23.94
N GLY A 263 -6.46 1.39 -24.63
CA GLY A 263 -6.83 2.65 -24.00
C GLY A 263 -8.35 2.82 -23.98
N PHE A 264 -8.88 3.28 -22.85
CA PHE A 264 -10.31 3.49 -22.63
C PHE A 264 -10.67 4.98 -22.61
N ALA A 265 -11.93 5.30 -22.94
CA ALA A 265 -12.47 6.65 -23.00
C ALA A 265 -11.54 7.60 -23.78
N PRO A 266 -11.51 7.50 -25.12
CA PRO A 266 -10.65 8.31 -25.96
C PRO A 266 -11.01 9.81 -25.83
N LYS A 267 -9.98 10.65 -25.64
CA LYS A 267 -10.11 12.09 -25.45
C LYS A 267 -10.13 12.83 -26.80
N LYS A 268 -10.77 13.99 -26.84
CA LYS A 268 -10.88 14.83 -28.06
C LYS A 268 -9.55 15.38 -28.54
N ASP A 269 -8.62 15.62 -27.63
CA ASP A 269 -7.27 16.12 -27.88
C ASP A 269 -6.23 15.01 -28.13
N GLY A 270 -6.69 13.76 -28.19
CA GLY A 270 -5.89 12.56 -28.29
C GLY A 270 -5.57 11.93 -26.95
N GLY A 271 -5.09 10.67 -26.97
CA GLY A 271 -4.85 9.90 -25.76
C GLY A 271 -6.13 9.29 -25.18
N PHE A 272 -6.02 8.78 -23.95
CA PHE A 272 -7.06 8.00 -23.28
C PHE A 272 -7.18 8.42 -21.82
N GLU A 273 -8.38 8.30 -21.25
CA GLU A 273 -8.56 8.54 -19.82
C GLU A 273 -7.96 7.40 -18.98
N GLN A 274 -8.15 6.13 -19.41
CA GLN A 274 -7.80 5.00 -18.56
C GLN A 274 -7.16 3.85 -19.37
N ALA A 275 -6.33 3.06 -18.69
CA ALA A 275 -5.89 1.72 -19.10
C ALA A 275 -5.77 0.82 -17.88
N THR A 276 -5.87 -0.50 -18.09
CA THR A 276 -5.75 -1.50 -17.02
C THR A 276 -4.34 -2.04 -16.89
N VAL A 277 -4.00 -2.48 -15.67
CA VAL A 277 -2.79 -3.26 -15.38
C VAL A 277 -3.16 -4.42 -14.46
N GLY A 278 -3.15 -5.64 -14.99
CA GLY A 278 -3.41 -6.86 -14.23
C GLY A 278 -2.14 -7.54 -13.75
N VAL A 279 -2.24 -8.33 -12.69
CA VAL A 279 -1.15 -9.18 -12.16
C VAL A 279 -1.18 -10.56 -12.81
N SER A 280 -2.38 -11.09 -13.02
CA SER A 280 -2.69 -12.31 -13.75
C SER A 280 -4.13 -12.22 -14.30
N GLN A 281 -4.52 -13.11 -15.18
CA GLN A 281 -5.85 -13.07 -15.80
C GLN A 281 -6.45 -14.49 -15.82
N ASN A 282 -7.74 -14.56 -15.44
CA ASN A 282 -8.57 -15.76 -15.60
C ASN A 282 -8.94 -15.96 -17.08
N TRP A 283 -7.89 -16.23 -17.88
CA TRP A 283 -7.92 -16.33 -19.33
C TRP A 283 -6.92 -17.36 -19.84
N THR A 284 -7.30 -18.14 -20.84
CA THR A 284 -6.38 -19.00 -21.57
C THR A 284 -6.34 -18.61 -23.04
N ALA A 285 -5.23 -18.86 -23.72
CA ALA A 285 -5.08 -18.62 -25.16
C ALA A 285 -6.07 -19.43 -26.01
N HIS A 286 -6.53 -20.58 -25.51
CA HIS A 286 -7.38 -21.51 -26.25
C HIS A 286 -8.87 -21.29 -25.99
N ASN A 287 -9.29 -21.07 -24.72
CA ASN A 287 -10.68 -20.99 -24.36
C ASN A 287 -11.19 -19.56 -24.13
N GLY A 288 -10.30 -18.57 -24.08
CA GLY A 288 -10.66 -17.23 -23.64
C GLY A 288 -10.90 -17.19 -22.13
N LEU A 289 -12.01 -16.57 -21.68
CA LEU A 289 -12.38 -16.50 -20.25
C LEU A 289 -12.41 -17.90 -19.66
N SER A 290 -11.67 -18.11 -18.58
CA SER A 290 -11.39 -19.43 -18.00
C SER A 290 -11.21 -19.32 -16.49
N ALA A 291 -11.46 -20.40 -15.74
CA ALA A 291 -11.11 -20.46 -14.32
C ALA A 291 -9.58 -20.34 -14.13
N MET A 292 -9.16 -19.79 -13.00
CA MET A 292 -7.75 -19.66 -12.65
C MET A 292 -7.03 -21.00 -12.50
N ASN A 293 -7.73 -22.05 -12.11
CA ASN A 293 -7.19 -23.43 -12.09
C ASN A 293 -7.30 -24.18 -13.41
N MET A 294 -7.73 -23.52 -14.50
CA MET A 294 -7.71 -24.16 -15.82
C MET A 294 -6.27 -24.24 -16.34
N PRO A 295 -5.84 -25.40 -16.86
CA PRO A 295 -4.51 -25.53 -17.45
C PRO A 295 -4.25 -24.48 -18.54
N GLY A 296 -3.18 -23.70 -18.36
CA GLY A 296 -2.81 -22.62 -19.27
C GLY A 296 -3.44 -21.26 -18.97
N ALA A 297 -4.10 -21.09 -17.83
CA ALA A 297 -4.55 -19.78 -17.37
C ALA A 297 -3.35 -18.82 -17.19
N PHE A 298 -3.54 -17.55 -17.56
CA PHE A 298 -2.45 -16.56 -17.58
C PHE A 298 -2.06 -16.13 -16.17
N GLY A 299 -1.08 -16.84 -15.62
CA GLY A 299 -0.57 -16.60 -14.28
C GLY A 299 0.44 -15.46 -14.19
N ARG A 300 0.99 -15.27 -12.99
CA ARG A 300 1.98 -14.23 -12.68
C ARG A 300 3.27 -14.35 -13.47
N SER A 301 3.66 -15.57 -13.87
CA SER A 301 4.86 -15.85 -14.66
C SER A 301 4.63 -15.85 -16.17
N TYR A 302 3.38 -15.71 -16.62
CA TYR A 302 3.02 -15.66 -18.04
C TYR A 302 3.36 -14.32 -18.66
N THR A 303 3.85 -14.37 -19.92
CA THR A 303 3.92 -13.20 -20.81
C THR A 303 3.41 -13.57 -22.19
N ALA A 304 2.81 -12.62 -22.91
CA ALA A 304 2.33 -12.85 -24.26
C ALA A 304 3.47 -13.24 -25.21
N LYS A 305 4.67 -12.71 -24.96
CA LYS A 305 5.86 -12.99 -25.79
C LYS A 305 6.44 -14.38 -25.56
N ASN A 306 6.51 -14.85 -24.30
CA ASN A 306 7.29 -16.04 -23.94
C ASN A 306 6.43 -17.19 -23.38
N GLY A 307 5.11 -16.98 -23.19
CA GLY A 307 4.24 -17.93 -22.50
C GLY A 307 4.57 -18.04 -21.01
N HIS A 308 4.21 -19.16 -20.40
CA HIS A 308 4.52 -19.47 -19.01
C HIS A 308 6.01 -19.72 -18.80
N SER A 309 6.60 -19.09 -17.80
CA SER A 309 7.98 -19.34 -17.42
C SER A 309 8.13 -20.74 -16.81
N LYS A 310 9.24 -21.41 -17.11
CA LYS A 310 9.63 -22.67 -16.47
C LYS A 310 10.43 -22.46 -15.17
N ASP A 311 10.83 -21.23 -14.89
CA ASP A 311 11.55 -20.86 -13.68
C ASP A 311 10.55 -20.75 -12.52
N LYS A 312 10.73 -21.55 -11.49
CA LYS A 312 9.86 -21.57 -10.31
C LYS A 312 9.83 -20.24 -9.55
N GLU A 313 10.90 -19.45 -9.64
CA GLU A 313 10.98 -18.14 -9.01
C GLU A 313 10.32 -17.03 -9.84
N ALA A 314 9.90 -17.31 -11.06
CA ALA A 314 9.27 -16.33 -11.94
C ALA A 314 7.97 -15.76 -11.36
N VAL A 315 7.24 -16.55 -10.56
CA VAL A 315 6.05 -16.13 -9.83
C VAL A 315 6.33 -14.90 -8.96
N ALA A 316 7.46 -14.90 -8.24
CA ALA A 316 7.83 -13.79 -7.38
C ALA A 316 8.31 -12.53 -8.14
N ARG A 317 8.69 -12.68 -9.43
CA ARG A 317 9.22 -11.58 -10.25
C ARG A 317 8.16 -10.72 -10.89
N GLY A 318 6.91 -11.19 -10.99
CA GLY A 318 5.80 -10.45 -11.58
C GLY A 318 6.00 -10.13 -13.05
N LEU A 319 6.25 -11.16 -13.89
CA LEU A 319 6.52 -10.99 -15.31
C LEU A 319 5.29 -10.47 -16.05
N ASN A 320 4.10 -11.04 -15.79
CA ASN A 320 2.83 -10.58 -16.35
C ASN A 320 2.58 -9.13 -15.95
N PHE A 321 2.70 -8.83 -14.65
CA PHE A 321 2.49 -7.50 -14.11
C PHE A 321 3.41 -6.45 -14.76
N GLN A 322 4.67 -6.80 -15.02
CA GLN A 322 5.59 -5.89 -15.70
C GLN A 322 5.23 -5.68 -17.17
N GLU A 323 4.87 -6.75 -17.91
CA GLU A 323 4.43 -6.65 -19.30
C GLU A 323 3.19 -5.75 -19.43
N GLN A 324 2.23 -5.87 -18.52
CA GLN A 324 1.04 -5.02 -18.44
C GLN A 324 1.41 -3.54 -18.19
N TRP A 325 2.36 -3.27 -17.30
CA TRP A 325 2.85 -1.91 -17.05
C TRP A 325 3.57 -1.30 -18.24
N GLU A 326 4.42 -2.07 -18.94
CA GLU A 326 5.10 -1.55 -20.14
C GLU A 326 4.07 -1.13 -21.20
N ARG A 327 2.99 -1.89 -21.37
CA ARG A 327 1.90 -1.50 -22.25
C ARG A 327 1.16 -0.26 -21.77
N ALA A 328 0.90 -0.13 -20.48
CA ALA A 328 0.29 1.08 -19.90
C ALA A 328 1.15 2.33 -20.11
N PHE A 329 2.48 2.22 -20.06
CA PHE A 329 3.38 3.33 -20.41
C PHE A 329 3.30 3.72 -21.87
N GLU A 330 3.11 2.76 -22.81
CA GLU A 330 2.91 3.05 -24.23
C GLU A 330 1.58 3.77 -24.50
N ILE A 331 0.51 3.40 -23.80
CA ILE A 331 -0.79 4.04 -23.90
C ILE A 331 -0.77 5.43 -23.29
N ASP A 332 -0.02 5.62 -22.20
CA ASP A 332 0.12 6.85 -21.39
C ASP A 332 -1.23 7.48 -20.99
N PRO A 333 -2.16 6.71 -20.36
CA PRO A 333 -3.48 7.21 -19.99
C PRO A 333 -3.39 8.25 -18.86
N ASP A 334 -4.51 8.93 -18.54
CA ASP A 334 -4.56 9.82 -17.38
C ASP A 334 -4.64 9.03 -16.06
N LEU A 335 -5.28 7.85 -16.09
CA LEU A 335 -5.41 6.95 -14.95
C LEU A 335 -5.05 5.51 -15.35
N VAL A 336 -4.20 4.86 -14.54
CA VAL A 336 -3.99 3.41 -14.59
C VAL A 336 -4.82 2.74 -13.52
N PHE A 337 -5.62 1.73 -13.90
CA PHE A 337 -6.41 0.90 -12.99
C PHE A 337 -5.68 -0.44 -12.77
N ILE A 338 -5.25 -0.70 -11.54
CA ILE A 338 -4.52 -1.91 -11.16
C ILE A 338 -5.48 -2.95 -10.56
N THR A 339 -5.38 -4.20 -11.01
CA THR A 339 -6.20 -5.31 -10.50
C THR A 339 -5.30 -6.42 -9.95
N GLY A 340 -5.15 -6.63 -8.61
CA GLY A 340 -5.88 -5.99 -7.50
C GLY A 340 -5.00 -5.92 -6.25
N TRP A 341 -5.58 -5.46 -5.13
CA TRP A 341 -4.84 -5.34 -3.87
C TRP A 341 -4.93 -6.60 -3.01
N ASN A 342 -6.16 -7.00 -2.58
CA ASN A 342 -6.39 -7.91 -1.47
C ASN A 342 -7.58 -8.88 -1.69
N GLU A 343 -7.80 -9.36 -2.89
CA GLU A 343 -8.84 -10.37 -3.17
C GLU A 343 -8.38 -11.78 -2.74
N TRP A 344 -8.17 -11.97 -1.43
CA TRP A 344 -7.61 -13.19 -0.87
C TRP A 344 -8.56 -14.38 -0.94
N ILE A 345 -9.87 -14.15 -1.08
CA ILE A 345 -10.90 -15.19 -1.09
C ILE A 345 -11.50 -15.39 -2.47
N MET A 346 -11.88 -16.61 -2.79
CA MET A 346 -12.56 -16.96 -4.03
C MET A 346 -13.64 -18.03 -3.80
N GLY A 347 -14.65 -17.99 -4.67
CA GLY A 347 -15.66 -19.04 -4.76
C GLY A 347 -15.12 -20.30 -5.42
N ARG A 348 -15.76 -21.44 -5.12
CA ARG A 348 -15.52 -22.73 -5.76
C ARG A 348 -16.80 -23.26 -6.38
N PHE A 349 -16.77 -23.64 -7.65
CA PHE A 349 -17.92 -24.05 -8.45
C PHE A 349 -17.76 -25.47 -8.97
N ASP A 350 -18.87 -26.22 -9.12
CA ASP A 350 -18.85 -27.57 -9.68
C ASP A 350 -18.25 -27.54 -11.09
N VAL A 351 -18.80 -26.70 -11.96
CA VAL A 351 -18.28 -26.41 -13.30
C VAL A 351 -18.41 -24.93 -13.60
N TRP A 352 -17.32 -24.30 -14.11
CA TRP A 352 -17.36 -22.95 -14.66
C TRP A 352 -16.46 -22.87 -15.88
N GLN A 353 -16.96 -22.32 -17.00
CA GLN A 353 -16.23 -22.24 -18.28
C GLN A 353 -15.60 -23.58 -18.70
N ASN A 354 -16.34 -24.67 -18.57
CA ASN A 354 -15.93 -26.06 -18.83
C ASN A 354 -14.80 -26.62 -17.91
N GLN A 355 -14.39 -25.87 -16.89
CA GLN A 355 -13.46 -26.36 -15.88
C GLN A 355 -14.26 -27.04 -14.76
N PRO A 356 -14.06 -28.35 -14.47
CA PRO A 356 -14.60 -29.00 -13.28
C PRO A 356 -13.86 -28.52 -12.03
N ASN A 357 -14.55 -28.50 -10.89
CA ASN A 357 -14.02 -28.00 -9.63
C ASN A 357 -13.32 -26.63 -9.79
N ALA A 358 -14.05 -25.67 -10.34
CA ALA A 358 -13.52 -24.43 -10.85
C ALA A 358 -13.31 -23.37 -9.75
N PHE A 359 -12.22 -22.65 -9.86
CA PHE A 359 -11.89 -21.44 -9.09
C PHE A 359 -11.76 -20.27 -10.07
N PRO A 360 -12.81 -19.47 -10.29
CA PRO A 360 -12.82 -18.45 -11.33
C PRO A 360 -11.80 -17.34 -11.14
N ASP A 361 -11.68 -16.79 -9.93
CA ASP A 361 -11.01 -15.51 -9.70
C ASP A 361 -9.59 -15.63 -9.18
N GLN A 362 -9.35 -16.58 -8.27
CA GLN A 362 -8.06 -16.84 -7.62
C GLN A 362 -7.90 -18.35 -7.42
N PHE A 363 -6.65 -18.84 -7.32
CA PHE A 363 -6.45 -20.28 -7.09
C PHE A 363 -5.20 -20.59 -6.24
N ASP A 364 -4.03 -20.19 -6.70
CA ASP A 364 -2.73 -20.46 -6.06
C ASP A 364 -1.75 -19.29 -6.27
N GLN A 365 -0.48 -19.49 -5.91
CA GLN A 365 0.57 -18.49 -6.04
C GLN A 365 0.78 -18.00 -7.49
N GLU A 366 0.66 -18.86 -8.47
CA GLU A 366 0.80 -18.50 -9.88
C GLU A 366 -0.46 -17.82 -10.40
N HIS A 367 -1.64 -18.33 -10.02
CA HIS A 367 -2.92 -17.94 -10.56
C HIS A 367 -3.72 -17.14 -9.53
N SER A 368 -3.21 -15.95 -9.22
CA SER A 368 -3.81 -14.98 -8.29
C SER A 368 -3.39 -13.55 -8.65
N ARG A 369 -4.18 -12.55 -8.22
CA ARG A 369 -4.04 -11.15 -8.69
C ARG A 369 -3.52 -10.18 -7.64
N ASP A 370 -3.34 -10.60 -6.37
CA ASP A 370 -3.13 -9.66 -5.29
C ASP A 370 -1.69 -9.19 -5.15
N ILE A 371 -1.56 -7.91 -4.77
CA ILE A 371 -0.30 -7.18 -4.60
C ILE A 371 0.03 -7.00 -3.12
N GLU A 372 -0.98 -7.06 -2.24
CA GLU A 372 -0.77 -6.99 -0.80
C GLU A 372 0.30 -8.01 -0.38
N PRO A 373 1.25 -7.63 0.48
CA PRO A 373 2.26 -8.57 0.97
C PRO A 373 1.67 -9.81 1.61
N MET A 374 2.37 -10.93 1.45
CA MET A 374 1.93 -12.23 1.96
C MET A 374 3.00 -12.93 2.79
N ARG A 375 2.56 -13.92 3.57
CA ARG A 375 3.47 -14.86 4.23
C ARG A 375 3.94 -15.91 3.22
N GLY A 376 5.24 -16.10 3.13
CA GLY A 376 5.82 -16.98 2.12
C GLY A 376 5.59 -16.45 0.69
N GLY A 377 5.57 -17.31 -0.30
CA GLY A 377 5.25 -16.97 -1.69
C GLY A 377 6.03 -15.78 -2.24
N HIS A 378 5.31 -14.79 -2.77
CA HIS A 378 5.95 -13.59 -3.33
C HIS A 378 6.37 -12.55 -2.29
N GLY A 379 6.04 -12.73 -1.00
CA GLY A 379 6.38 -11.77 0.05
C GLY A 379 5.85 -10.36 -0.23
N ASP A 380 6.73 -9.36 -0.19
CA ASP A 380 6.42 -7.96 -0.49
C ASP A 380 6.92 -7.50 -1.90
N ASN A 381 7.35 -8.42 -2.76
CA ASN A 381 7.95 -8.11 -4.05
C ASN A 381 7.01 -7.35 -5.00
N TYR A 382 5.73 -7.73 -5.04
CA TYR A 382 4.73 -7.06 -5.90
C TYR A 382 4.39 -5.66 -5.41
N TYR A 383 4.39 -5.45 -4.10
CA TYR A 383 4.20 -4.12 -3.53
C TYR A 383 5.30 -3.16 -4.01
N TYR A 384 6.58 -3.54 -3.89
CA TYR A 384 7.67 -2.68 -4.35
C TYR A 384 7.75 -2.58 -5.87
N GLN A 385 7.36 -3.61 -6.61
CA GLN A 385 7.22 -3.54 -8.06
C GLN A 385 6.12 -2.54 -8.45
N MET A 386 4.98 -2.54 -7.77
CA MET A 386 3.92 -1.55 -7.95
C MET A 386 4.44 -0.14 -7.67
N VAL A 387 5.10 0.09 -6.54
CA VAL A 387 5.70 1.39 -6.18
C VAL A 387 6.65 1.88 -7.26
N ALA A 388 7.54 1.00 -7.76
CA ALA A 388 8.49 1.34 -8.81
C ALA A 388 7.80 1.80 -10.09
N ASN A 389 6.77 1.08 -10.52
CA ASN A 389 6.02 1.40 -11.73
C ASN A 389 5.13 2.64 -11.57
N ILE A 390 4.53 2.87 -10.38
CA ILE A 390 3.81 4.11 -10.07
C ILE A 390 4.75 5.32 -10.19
N ARG A 391 5.98 5.22 -9.66
CA ARG A 391 6.98 6.29 -9.80
C ARG A 391 7.36 6.53 -11.27
N ARG A 392 7.54 5.49 -12.07
CA ARG A 392 7.78 5.61 -13.52
C ARG A 392 6.60 6.28 -14.24
N PHE A 393 5.37 5.92 -13.88
CA PHE A 393 4.15 6.46 -14.48
C PHE A 393 3.87 7.90 -14.10
N LYS A 394 3.94 8.23 -12.82
CA LYS A 394 3.59 9.56 -12.30
C LYS A 394 4.78 10.54 -12.31
N GLY A 395 6.01 10.06 -12.45
CA GLY A 395 7.19 10.86 -12.14
C GLY A 395 7.27 11.15 -10.63
N MET A 396 8.25 11.94 -10.23
CA MET A 396 8.48 12.33 -8.84
C MET A 396 8.75 13.84 -8.74
N SER A 397 8.41 14.44 -7.59
CA SER A 397 8.84 15.81 -7.32
C SER A 397 10.37 15.87 -7.23
N SER A 398 10.96 16.92 -7.78
CA SER A 398 12.42 17.11 -7.86
C SER A 398 13.08 17.45 -6.52
N GLU A 399 12.42 17.23 -5.39
CA GLU A 399 13.05 17.39 -4.08
C GLU A 399 14.08 16.29 -3.86
N ASP A 400 15.20 16.41 -4.56
CA ASP A 400 16.40 15.66 -4.24
C ASP A 400 16.78 15.93 -2.78
N VAL A 401 17.07 14.87 -2.05
CA VAL A 401 17.68 14.97 -0.72
C VAL A 401 18.93 15.87 -0.86
N LYS A 402 18.83 17.09 -0.32
CA LYS A 402 19.90 18.07 -0.43
C LYS A 402 21.14 17.58 0.29
N SER A 403 22.30 17.68 -0.38
CA SER A 403 23.58 17.37 0.27
C SER A 403 23.86 18.35 1.41
N GLN A 404 24.13 17.83 2.59
CA GLN A 404 24.32 18.58 3.82
C GLN A 404 25.79 18.97 4.04
N SER A 405 26.01 20.20 4.50
CA SER A 405 27.30 20.65 4.98
C SER A 405 27.54 20.17 6.42
N LYS A 406 28.80 20.26 6.87
CA LYS A 406 29.16 19.90 8.26
C LYS A 406 28.36 20.71 9.26
N HIS A 407 27.79 20.05 10.25
CA HIS A 407 27.03 20.60 11.34
C HIS A 407 27.32 19.77 12.60
N LYS A 408 28.02 20.34 13.55
CA LYS A 408 28.40 19.66 14.81
C LYS A 408 27.24 19.72 15.80
N ILE A 409 26.96 18.59 16.44
CA ILE A 409 25.97 18.45 17.52
C ILE A 409 26.72 18.10 18.83
N CYS A 410 26.22 18.60 19.96
CA CYS A 410 26.65 18.21 21.28
C CYS A 410 25.62 17.23 21.88
N ILE A 411 26.06 16.09 22.39
CA ILE A 411 25.17 15.08 22.97
C ILE A 411 24.96 15.40 24.44
N ASP A 412 24.14 16.38 24.75
CA ASP A 412 23.97 16.89 26.11
C ASP A 412 22.49 16.93 26.59
N GLY A 413 21.54 16.60 25.69
CA GLY A 413 20.10 16.64 25.96
C GLY A 413 19.46 18.01 25.68
N ASN A 414 20.23 18.96 25.12
CA ASN A 414 19.71 20.22 24.62
C ASN A 414 19.65 20.14 23.08
N PHE A 415 18.45 20.04 22.55
CA PHE A 415 18.23 19.82 21.11
C PHE A 415 18.20 21.08 20.26
N ALA A 416 18.59 22.25 20.79
CA ALA A 416 18.58 23.50 20.05
C ALA A 416 19.61 23.54 18.90
N ASP A 417 20.69 22.80 19.02
CA ASP A 417 21.73 22.70 17.99
C ASP A 417 21.34 21.80 16.82
N TRP A 418 20.19 21.12 16.88
CA TRP A 418 19.59 20.38 15.77
C TRP A 418 18.86 21.26 14.75
N ASP A 419 18.76 22.56 15.02
CA ASP A 419 18.17 23.49 14.06
C ASP A 419 19.04 23.59 12.80
N GLY A 420 18.43 23.39 11.64
CA GLY A 420 19.13 23.35 10.34
C GLY A 420 19.75 22.00 9.95
N ALA A 421 19.66 20.97 10.79
CA ALA A 421 19.99 19.60 10.42
C ALA A 421 18.98 19.03 9.39
N ALA A 422 19.39 18.02 8.60
CA ALA A 422 18.49 17.33 7.71
C ALA A 422 17.34 16.67 8.49
N ALA A 423 16.09 17.01 8.16
CA ALA A 423 14.91 16.54 8.86
C ALA A 423 14.12 15.54 8.01
N TYR A 424 13.54 14.55 8.67
CA TYR A 424 12.73 13.48 8.10
C TYR A 424 11.45 13.34 8.91
N GLU A 425 10.32 13.29 8.22
CA GLU A 425 9.03 13.08 8.85
C GLU A 425 8.72 11.58 8.96
N ALA A 426 8.06 11.17 10.03
CA ALA A 426 7.49 9.85 10.21
C ALA A 426 5.99 9.96 10.48
N ILE A 427 5.26 8.89 10.26
CA ILE A 427 3.80 8.87 10.41
C ILE A 427 3.45 8.70 11.88
N LYS A 428 2.71 9.67 12.41
CA LYS A 428 2.17 9.62 13.77
C LYS A 428 0.95 8.69 13.85
N GLY A 429 0.73 8.05 15.02
CA GLY A 429 -0.48 7.30 15.34
C GLY A 429 -0.58 5.94 14.65
N ASN A 430 0.54 5.38 14.18
CA ASN A 430 0.60 4.07 13.54
C ASN A 430 0.91 2.90 14.51
N THR A 431 1.14 3.20 15.77
CA THR A 431 1.47 2.25 16.85
C THR A 431 0.23 1.73 17.59
N ILE A 432 -0.94 1.79 16.97
CA ILE A 432 -2.18 1.30 17.57
C ILE A 432 -2.11 -0.19 17.90
N HIS A 433 -2.72 -0.58 19.01
CA HIS A 433 -2.81 -1.98 19.38
C HIS A 433 -3.85 -2.70 18.53
N ARG A 434 -3.58 -3.96 18.21
CA ARG A 434 -4.51 -4.85 17.53
C ARG A 434 -5.18 -5.77 18.53
N ASN A 435 -6.51 -5.84 18.49
CA ASN A 435 -7.31 -6.83 19.18
C ASN A 435 -8.55 -7.08 18.31
N SER A 436 -8.39 -7.89 17.28
CA SER A 436 -9.40 -8.09 16.24
C SER A 436 -9.65 -9.57 15.97
N ARG A 437 -10.92 -9.90 15.76
CA ARG A 437 -11.27 -11.23 15.23
C ARG A 437 -10.84 -11.30 13.76
N GLY A 438 -10.25 -12.42 13.41
CA GLY A 438 -9.97 -12.78 12.03
C GLY A 438 -11.08 -13.66 11.45
N TRP A 439 -10.73 -14.39 10.41
CA TRP A 439 -11.55 -15.40 9.76
C TRP A 439 -11.65 -16.66 10.65
N GLY A 440 -12.81 -17.33 10.65
CA GLY A 440 -13.05 -18.47 11.53
C GLY A 440 -12.78 -18.15 12.99
N ASP A 441 -11.98 -18.99 13.62
CA ASP A 441 -11.58 -18.87 15.03
C ASP A 441 -10.32 -18.00 15.25
N TYR A 442 -9.73 -17.42 14.20
CA TYR A 442 -8.57 -16.56 14.35
C TYR A 442 -8.89 -15.31 15.17
N HIS A 443 -7.99 -14.98 16.09
CA HIS A 443 -8.04 -13.78 16.89
C HIS A 443 -6.64 -13.19 17.00
N TYR A 444 -6.48 -11.99 16.49
CA TYR A 444 -5.19 -11.33 16.42
C TYR A 444 -5.04 -10.32 17.56
N ILE A 445 -4.01 -10.50 18.37
CA ILE A 445 -3.62 -9.58 19.44
C ILE A 445 -2.20 -9.11 19.17
N ASN A 446 -1.99 -7.80 19.14
CA ASN A 446 -0.68 -7.18 19.00
C ASN A 446 -0.62 -5.90 19.85
N ASN A 447 0.14 -5.95 20.92
CA ASN A 447 0.35 -4.84 21.86
C ASN A 447 1.80 -4.33 21.81
N SER A 448 2.51 -4.59 20.71
CA SER A 448 3.91 -4.18 20.55
C SER A 448 4.09 -2.70 20.22
N GLY A 449 3.03 -2.01 19.74
CA GLY A 449 3.08 -0.57 19.43
C GLY A 449 3.55 0.23 20.64
N ARG A 450 4.63 1.01 20.46
CA ARG A 450 5.29 1.78 21.52
C ARG A 450 6.10 2.91 20.90
N ASN A 451 6.33 3.98 21.65
CA ASN A 451 7.16 5.15 21.36
C ASN A 451 6.70 6.01 20.16
N ASP A 452 5.85 5.57 19.25
CA ASP A 452 5.24 6.31 18.14
C ASP A 452 6.19 7.37 17.54
N ILE A 453 7.12 6.93 16.69
CA ILE A 453 8.18 7.76 16.09
C ILE A 453 7.55 8.75 15.12
N VAL A 454 7.74 10.06 15.34
CA VAL A 454 7.13 11.12 14.54
C VAL A 454 8.12 11.91 13.69
N GLY A 455 9.41 11.74 13.93
CA GLY A 455 10.43 12.42 13.14
C GLY A 455 11.85 11.98 13.46
N ALA A 456 12.75 12.27 12.53
CA ALA A 456 14.18 12.04 12.68
C ALA A 456 14.99 13.22 12.11
N ARG A 457 16.22 13.37 12.57
CA ARG A 457 17.17 14.31 11.95
C ARG A 457 18.55 13.66 11.86
N VAL A 458 19.37 14.12 10.91
CA VAL A 458 20.76 13.68 10.74
C VAL A 458 21.65 14.88 10.48
N ALA A 459 22.81 14.88 11.13
CA ALA A 459 23.90 15.82 10.90
C ALA A 459 25.24 15.09 10.87
N HIS A 460 26.30 15.75 10.44
CA HIS A 460 27.66 15.20 10.49
C HIS A 460 28.71 16.28 10.69
N ASP A 461 29.84 15.90 11.24
CA ASP A 461 31.07 16.71 11.21
C ASP A 461 32.26 15.91 10.65
N ALA A 462 33.49 16.30 10.98
CA ALA A 462 34.66 15.58 10.53
C ALA A 462 34.81 14.20 11.18
N ASN A 463 34.29 14.02 12.41
CA ASN A 463 34.55 12.85 13.26
C ASN A 463 33.33 11.96 13.45
N ASN A 464 32.12 12.56 13.47
CA ASN A 464 30.88 11.86 13.83
C ASN A 464 29.79 12.03 12.77
N ILE A 465 28.85 11.08 12.75
CA ILE A 465 27.50 11.24 12.22
C ILE A 465 26.56 11.25 13.43
N TYR A 466 25.65 12.21 13.44
CA TYR A 466 24.70 12.43 14.51
C TYR A 466 23.31 12.05 14.04
N PHE A 467 22.58 11.32 14.88
CA PHE A 467 21.19 10.91 14.63
C PHE A 467 20.30 11.41 15.75
N TYR A 468 19.15 11.92 15.37
CA TYR A 468 18.09 12.34 16.28
C TYR A 468 16.81 11.59 15.92
N VAL A 469 16.04 11.30 16.94
CA VAL A 469 14.68 10.75 16.78
C VAL A 469 13.76 11.41 17.78
N GLU A 470 12.52 11.67 17.35
CA GLU A 470 11.43 12.21 18.14
C GLU A 470 10.23 11.28 18.12
N CYS A 471 9.61 11.08 19.27
CA CYS A 471 8.42 10.28 19.47
C CYS A 471 7.24 11.15 19.91
N ALA A 472 6.03 10.69 19.68
CA ALA A 472 4.81 11.42 20.08
C ALA A 472 4.66 11.59 21.60
N SER A 473 5.32 10.74 22.39
CA SER A 473 5.33 10.76 23.85
C SER A 473 6.73 10.49 24.39
N ALA A 474 6.91 10.59 25.71
CA ALA A 474 8.20 10.31 26.34
C ALA A 474 8.71 8.90 25.98
N ILE A 475 9.96 8.84 25.52
CA ILE A 475 10.64 7.59 25.14
C ILE A 475 10.74 6.68 26.36
N THR A 476 10.42 5.42 26.20
CA THR A 476 10.47 4.40 27.24
C THR A 476 11.89 4.11 27.72
N SER A 477 12.02 3.24 28.72
CA SER A 477 13.32 2.93 29.33
C SER A 477 14.27 2.24 28.35
N PRO A 478 15.56 2.63 28.32
CA PRO A 478 16.58 1.91 27.55
C PRO A 478 16.76 0.43 27.93
N LYS A 479 16.17 0.00 29.07
CA LYS A 479 16.18 -1.39 29.51
C LYS A 479 15.07 -2.22 28.89
N ASP A 480 14.14 -1.58 28.18
CA ASP A 480 13.05 -2.28 27.51
C ASP A 480 13.59 -3.10 26.34
N ASN A 481 12.91 -4.20 26.03
CA ASN A 481 13.32 -5.08 24.94
C ASN A 481 13.24 -4.37 23.58
N ALA A 482 14.18 -4.65 22.69
CA ALA A 482 14.25 -4.12 21.31
C ALA A 482 14.05 -2.60 21.23
N TRP A 483 14.63 -1.86 22.20
CA TRP A 483 14.44 -0.44 22.39
C TRP A 483 15.17 0.40 21.34
N MET A 484 14.45 1.28 20.66
CA MET A 484 14.95 2.36 19.79
C MET A 484 16.19 1.95 18.96
N ARG A 485 16.05 0.93 18.13
CA ARG A 485 17.10 0.43 17.23
C ARG A 485 17.28 1.36 16.03
N LEU A 486 18.54 1.66 15.69
CA LEU A 486 18.88 2.38 14.47
C LEU A 486 19.60 1.43 13.53
N TYR A 487 19.04 1.21 12.35
CA TYR A 487 19.63 0.44 11.26
C TYR A 487 20.27 1.39 10.25
N ILE A 488 21.50 1.08 9.80
CA ILE A 488 22.27 1.93 8.89
C ILE A 488 22.84 1.07 7.76
N ASN A 489 22.64 1.53 6.52
CA ASN A 489 23.29 1.01 5.31
C ASN A 489 24.29 2.07 4.82
N THR A 490 25.57 1.75 4.83
CA THR A 490 26.66 2.69 4.52
C THR A 490 27.16 2.63 3.08
N ASP A 491 26.79 1.61 2.32
CA ASP A 491 27.22 1.40 0.94
C ASP A 491 26.05 1.34 -0.06
N ARG A 492 24.80 1.42 0.44
CA ARG A 492 23.54 1.39 -0.32
C ARG A 492 23.38 0.13 -1.17
N LYS A 493 23.91 -1.01 -0.70
CA LYS A 493 23.72 -2.31 -1.33
C LYS A 493 22.79 -3.17 -0.48
N ALA A 494 21.86 -3.84 -1.10
CA ALA A 494 20.99 -4.81 -0.44
C ALA A 494 21.68 -6.17 -0.18
N THR A 495 22.85 -6.37 -0.74
CA THR A 495 23.61 -7.64 -0.68
C THR A 495 24.65 -7.67 0.42
N THR A 496 24.85 -6.57 1.15
CA THR A 496 25.76 -6.47 2.31
C THR A 496 24.95 -6.47 3.60
N GLY A 497 25.56 -6.89 4.68
CA GLY A 497 24.92 -6.93 5.99
C GLY A 497 23.68 -7.81 6.08
N TRP A 498 22.72 -7.39 6.89
CA TRP A 498 21.39 -8.01 6.97
C TRP A 498 20.38 -7.20 6.19
N GLU A 499 19.80 -7.75 5.13
CA GLU A 499 18.80 -7.08 4.26
C GLU A 499 19.28 -5.70 3.76
N GLY A 500 20.61 -5.51 3.63
CA GLY A 500 21.24 -4.25 3.24
C GLY A 500 21.69 -3.38 4.40
N TYR A 501 21.37 -3.71 5.63
CA TYR A 501 21.85 -2.96 6.80
C TYR A 501 23.20 -3.49 7.28
N ASP A 502 24.23 -2.66 7.17
CA ASP A 502 25.59 -2.99 7.60
C ASP A 502 25.75 -2.84 9.11
N TYR A 503 25.04 -1.89 9.72
CA TYR A 503 25.14 -1.57 11.14
C TYR A 503 23.78 -1.51 11.82
N ILE A 504 23.78 -1.89 13.11
CA ILE A 504 22.66 -1.73 14.03
C ILE A 504 23.14 -1.12 15.34
N LEU A 505 22.37 -0.18 15.88
CA LEU A 505 22.55 0.38 17.22
C LEU A 505 21.44 -0.14 18.13
N ASN A 506 21.74 -0.31 19.43
CA ASN A 506 20.79 -0.72 20.47
C ASN A 506 20.17 -2.12 20.28
N ARG A 507 20.77 -3.02 19.50
CA ARG A 507 20.41 -4.44 19.54
C ARG A 507 20.81 -5.04 20.91
N THR A 508 21.99 -4.68 21.38
CA THR A 508 22.41 -4.91 22.76
C THR A 508 21.90 -3.74 23.62
N THR A 509 21.25 -4.05 24.75
CA THR A 509 20.74 -3.04 25.71
C THR A 509 21.83 -2.03 26.07
N PRO A 510 21.60 -0.71 25.85
CA PRO A 510 22.61 0.30 26.17
C PRO A 510 22.81 0.48 27.67
N SER A 511 24.00 0.96 28.05
CA SER A 511 24.33 1.33 29.41
C SER A 511 24.67 2.82 29.52
N GLN A 512 25.93 3.19 29.73
CA GLN A 512 26.38 4.59 29.62
C GLN A 512 26.54 5.02 28.15
N THR A 513 26.82 4.04 27.27
CA THR A 513 26.91 4.20 25.83
C THR A 513 26.01 3.18 25.13
N ALA A 514 25.61 3.48 23.92
CA ALA A 514 24.93 2.57 23.02
C ALA A 514 25.97 1.71 22.28
N VAL A 515 25.67 0.43 22.07
CA VAL A 515 26.57 -0.49 21.36
C VAL A 515 26.22 -0.44 19.87
N LEU A 516 27.21 -0.07 19.05
CA LEU A 516 27.16 -0.20 17.61
C LEU A 516 27.69 -1.58 17.20
N GLU A 517 26.91 -2.30 16.40
CA GLU A 517 27.28 -3.63 15.91
C GLU A 517 27.26 -3.61 14.37
N HIS A 518 28.13 -4.43 13.77
CA HIS A 518 28.29 -4.60 12.32
C HIS A 518 27.90 -6.02 11.92
N SER A 519 27.23 -6.16 10.79
CA SER A 519 26.99 -7.44 10.13
C SER A 519 27.74 -7.49 8.80
N ALA A 520 28.51 -8.53 8.59
CA ALA A 520 29.10 -8.82 7.28
C ALA A 520 28.10 -9.58 6.37
N GLU A 521 27.22 -10.41 6.95
CA GLU A 521 26.25 -11.22 6.23
C GLU A 521 25.13 -11.67 7.16
N GLY A 522 23.89 -11.48 6.74
CA GLY A 522 22.69 -11.93 7.44
C GLY A 522 22.58 -11.39 8.88
N TRP A 523 21.78 -12.04 9.71
CA TRP A 523 21.52 -11.61 11.10
C TRP A 523 22.64 -12.04 12.07
N VAL A 524 23.89 -11.84 11.66
CA VAL A 524 25.10 -12.14 12.49
C VAL A 524 25.80 -10.83 12.80
N TRP A 525 25.74 -10.40 14.07
CA TRP A 525 26.21 -9.10 14.51
C TRP A 525 27.44 -9.20 15.43
N SER A 526 28.39 -8.32 15.24
CA SER A 526 29.57 -8.19 16.08
C SER A 526 29.83 -6.74 16.46
N LYS A 527 30.32 -6.49 17.66
CA LYS A 527 30.59 -5.12 18.12
C LYS A 527 31.58 -4.40 17.18
N ALA A 528 31.16 -3.24 16.69
CA ALA A 528 31.97 -2.34 15.86
C ALA A 528 32.46 -1.10 16.63
N GLY A 529 31.75 -0.71 17.69
CA GLY A 529 32.10 0.46 18.48
C GLY A 529 31.06 0.79 19.55
N ASP A 530 31.26 1.94 20.17
CA ASP A 530 30.34 2.54 21.11
C ASP A 530 29.91 3.92 20.59
N ALA A 531 28.65 4.32 20.86
CA ALA A 531 28.10 5.59 20.51
C ALA A 531 27.62 6.35 21.76
N GLU A 532 27.89 7.63 21.83
CA GLU A 532 27.27 8.50 22.84
C GLU A 532 25.80 8.68 22.56
N PHE A 533 24.96 8.68 23.57
CA PHE A 533 23.55 8.99 23.41
C PHE A 533 22.96 9.72 24.62
N LYS A 534 21.90 10.47 24.38
CA LYS A 534 21.13 11.15 25.43
C LYS A 534 19.65 11.09 25.10
N VAL A 535 18.84 10.90 26.13
CA VAL A 535 17.37 10.96 26.04
C VAL A 535 16.86 12.03 26.99
N ASP A 536 15.99 12.89 26.50
CA ASP A 536 15.22 13.81 27.33
C ASP A 536 13.77 13.91 26.80
N GLY A 537 12.83 13.50 27.64
CA GLY A 537 11.40 13.46 27.29
C GLY A 537 11.13 12.56 26.09
N CYS A 538 10.60 13.13 25.02
CA CYS A 538 10.22 12.43 23.78
C CYS A 538 11.35 12.41 22.72
N ARG A 539 12.55 12.84 23.05
CA ARG A 539 13.66 13.01 22.10
C ARG A 539 14.89 12.24 22.50
N MET A 540 15.60 11.72 21.53
CA MET A 540 16.88 11.06 21.70
C MET A 540 17.87 11.55 20.64
N GLU A 541 19.10 11.76 21.04
CA GLU A 541 20.23 12.09 20.18
C GLU A 541 21.37 11.10 20.36
N VAL A 542 22.10 10.85 19.29
CA VAL A 542 23.18 9.86 19.22
C VAL A 542 24.33 10.40 18.39
N ALA A 543 25.57 10.20 18.85
CA ALA A 543 26.79 10.45 18.07
C ALA A 543 27.50 9.12 17.78
N ILE A 544 27.66 8.78 16.51
CA ILE A 544 28.39 7.59 16.06
C ILE A 544 29.70 8.05 15.38
N PRO A 545 30.88 7.60 15.85
CA PRO A 545 32.13 7.93 15.18
C PRO A 545 32.14 7.43 13.72
N ARG A 546 32.48 8.31 12.77
CA ARG A 546 32.57 7.96 11.34
C ARG A 546 33.53 6.81 11.10
N LYS A 547 34.62 6.73 11.91
CA LYS A 547 35.57 5.62 11.86
C LYS A 547 34.93 4.27 12.18
N ALA A 548 33.96 4.22 13.10
CA ALA A 548 33.24 2.99 13.43
C ALA A 548 32.32 2.52 12.30
N LEU A 549 31.87 3.47 11.45
CA LEU A 549 31.07 3.20 10.24
C LEU A 549 31.92 3.05 8.98
N GLN A 550 33.26 3.06 9.09
CA GLN A 550 34.19 3.02 7.95
C GLN A 550 33.97 4.16 6.93
N LEU A 551 33.63 5.36 7.42
CA LEU A 551 33.32 6.56 6.64
C LEU A 551 34.25 7.75 6.94
N ASP A 552 35.32 7.55 7.67
CA ASP A 552 36.24 8.61 8.13
C ASP A 552 37.03 9.26 6.99
N ASP A 553 37.36 8.52 5.95
CA ASP A 553 38.07 8.98 4.75
C ASP A 553 37.15 9.38 3.58
N LYS A 554 35.87 9.11 3.67
CA LYS A 554 34.90 9.36 2.59
C LYS A 554 34.40 10.81 2.57
N LYS A 555 34.52 11.47 1.43
CA LYS A 555 34.00 12.83 1.16
C LYS A 555 33.70 12.96 -0.33
N PRO A 556 32.44 13.16 -0.77
CA PRO A 556 31.19 13.04 0.00
C PRO A 556 30.82 11.60 0.32
N PHE A 557 29.77 11.40 1.15
CA PHE A 557 29.21 10.07 1.40
C PHE A 557 27.68 10.11 1.44
N GLU A 558 27.07 8.95 1.23
CA GLU A 558 25.62 8.74 1.37
C GLU A 558 25.37 7.53 2.27
N ILE A 559 24.34 7.61 3.10
CA ILE A 559 23.85 6.49 3.90
C ILE A 559 22.34 6.39 3.82
N GLU A 560 21.83 5.17 3.94
CA GLU A 560 20.40 4.93 4.19
C GLU A 560 20.22 4.49 5.64
N PHE A 561 19.13 4.89 6.28
CA PHE A 561 18.89 4.55 7.68
C PHE A 561 17.41 4.41 8.00
N LYS A 562 17.13 3.76 9.13
CA LYS A 562 15.79 3.50 9.66
C LYS A 562 15.84 3.43 11.18
N TRP A 563 14.84 4.03 11.83
CA TRP A 563 14.56 3.81 13.24
C TRP A 563 13.50 2.74 13.43
N VAL A 564 13.67 1.87 14.40
CA VAL A 564 12.71 0.81 14.75
C VAL A 564 12.64 0.66 16.26
N ASP A 565 11.42 0.67 16.81
CA ASP A 565 11.20 0.40 18.23
C ASP A 565 10.34 -0.84 18.42
N ASN A 566 10.70 -1.65 19.41
CA ASN A 566 9.96 -2.82 19.89
C ASN A 566 9.63 -3.87 18.81
N SER A 567 10.54 -4.10 17.84
CA SER A 567 10.44 -5.26 16.96
C SER A 567 10.41 -6.56 17.78
N GLN A 568 9.56 -7.51 17.38
CA GLN A 568 9.30 -8.74 18.15
C GLN A 568 10.06 -9.96 17.61
N VAL A 569 10.44 -9.94 16.33
CA VAL A 569 11.12 -11.07 15.67
C VAL A 569 12.45 -10.60 15.08
N ASP A 570 13.52 -10.94 15.75
CA ASP A 570 14.88 -10.63 15.30
C ASP A 570 15.22 -11.39 14.01
N GLY A 571 15.73 -10.67 13.01
CA GLY A 571 16.13 -11.24 11.72
C GLY A 571 15.00 -11.49 10.74
N ASP A 572 13.79 -11.02 11.02
CA ASP A 572 12.66 -11.01 10.09
C ASP A 572 12.38 -9.59 9.61
N ILE A 573 12.64 -9.32 8.34
CA ILE A 573 12.39 -8.00 7.72
C ILE A 573 10.89 -7.65 7.69
N TYR A 574 10.01 -8.64 7.63
CA TYR A 574 8.57 -8.43 7.66
C TYR A 574 8.07 -7.92 9.00
N ASP A 575 8.86 -8.09 10.07
CA ASP A 575 8.51 -7.56 11.39
C ASP A 575 8.42 -6.03 11.39
N PHE A 576 9.08 -5.35 10.45
CA PHE A 576 8.92 -3.89 10.23
C PHE A 576 7.52 -3.47 9.75
N TYR A 577 6.68 -4.41 9.33
CA TYR A 577 5.25 -4.19 9.08
C TYR A 577 4.40 -4.62 10.27
N LEU A 578 4.85 -5.65 11.03
CA LEU A 578 4.00 -6.44 11.90
C LEU A 578 4.05 -6.02 13.36
N SER A 579 5.15 -5.44 13.84
CA SER A 579 5.30 -5.15 15.26
C SER A 579 5.99 -3.82 15.53
N GLY A 580 5.83 -3.33 16.77
CA GLY A 580 6.46 -2.11 17.23
C GLY A 580 6.12 -0.89 16.38
N ASP A 581 7.15 -0.11 16.09
CA ASP A 581 7.12 1.01 15.16
C ASP A 581 8.37 0.98 14.26
N ALA A 582 8.21 1.25 12.98
CA ALA A 582 9.30 1.35 12.01
C ALA A 582 9.17 2.64 11.17
N ALA A 583 10.13 3.49 11.26
CA ALA A 583 10.20 4.77 10.58
C ALA A 583 11.43 4.83 9.64
N PRO A 584 11.20 4.70 8.31
CA PRO A 584 9.95 4.47 7.60
C PRO A 584 9.50 2.99 7.62
N LEU A 585 8.23 2.74 7.22
CA LEU A 585 7.60 1.42 7.20
C LEU A 585 8.28 0.45 6.22
N GLY A 586 8.28 -0.84 6.54
CA GLY A 586 8.73 -1.93 5.68
C GLY A 586 10.17 -1.77 5.21
N ARG A 587 10.43 -1.95 3.89
CA ARG A 587 11.79 -1.83 3.32
C ARG A 587 12.18 -0.40 2.94
N PHE A 588 11.32 0.60 3.10
CA PHE A 588 11.70 2.00 2.87
C PHE A 588 12.78 2.44 3.86
N ASN A 589 13.67 3.33 3.41
CA ASN A 589 14.70 3.95 4.22
C ASN A 589 14.71 5.46 4.04
N TYR A 590 15.22 6.19 5.01
CA TYR A 590 15.64 7.57 4.83
C TYR A 590 17.01 7.61 4.16
N LEU A 591 17.24 8.63 3.33
CA LEU A 591 18.52 8.85 2.66
C LEU A 591 19.17 10.12 3.18
N TYR A 592 20.40 10.03 3.64
CA TYR A 592 21.23 11.16 4.02
C TYR A 592 22.43 11.31 3.09
N ARG A 593 22.71 12.54 2.65
CA ARG A 593 23.85 12.90 1.78
C ARG A 593 24.71 13.94 2.45
N ALA A 594 26.00 13.66 2.61
CA ALA A 594 27.03 14.56 3.12
C ALA A 594 27.84 15.14 1.97
N LYS A 595 28.21 16.45 2.09
CA LYS A 595 29.14 17.12 1.16
C LYS A 595 30.57 16.76 1.45
#